data_35d12c58a3cab38cc594f58f321e41d8
#
_entry.id   35d12c58a3cab38cc594f58f321e41d8
#
_cell.length_a   1.000
_cell.length_b   1.000
_cell.length_c   1.000
_cell.angle_alpha   90.00
_cell.angle_beta   90.00
_cell.angle_gamma   90.00
#
_symmetry.space_group_name_H-M   'P 1'
#
loop_
_entity.id
_entity.type
_entity.pdbx_description
1 polymer ?
#
loop_
_entity_poly.entity_id
_entity_poly.type
_entity_poly.pdbx_seq_one_letter_code
_entity_poly.pdbx_strand_id
1 'polypeptide(L)'
;MKLKQLLTAIKYRAEQVPDVDITDLVYDSRKAVPGCAFVCLRGANADGHKYAKMAAEKGAAVIIAEEPVEAPVPVILTDNTRLALAYLSAEFFGHPAEQMHVIGITGTKGKTTTAFMMRSILEAAGHKTGVIGTIGVLYGDTLIQTDNTTPENHEVQKFMRQMVDAGCEYCVMEVSSIGLKDHRVAGFTFELGLFTNFSEDHIGGAEHKDMAEYMACKSMLFRMCRTGIINIDDPNYTGIIKNHTCNIVTYGYDKSADFVAHGEELVTTPGFLGVRFSVTGKLNFTADVAIPGKFNVYNALCAITACSVLNIPVTAMQRGLKTVKVKGRVEPVPMPGDFTLLIDYAHNAVSMQSILTTLRAYNPKRLICMFGAGGNRPKVRRFEMGEVSGNLADLSVITADNSRYENVLDILADIKVGLAKTDGKYIEIPDRREAIRWCIENAQPGDIIVLAGKGHEDYQEIEGKKYPFDERVVIREILDSMK
;
A
#
# COMPACT_ATOMS: atom_id res chain seq x y z
N MET A 1 -23.86 -6.98 20.96
CA MET A 1 -23.27 -6.28 22.15
C MET A 1 -24.30 -5.31 22.68
N LYS A 2 -24.44 -5.14 24.01
CA LYS A 2 -25.36 -4.14 24.57
C LYS A 2 -24.89 -2.71 24.28
N LEU A 3 -25.80 -1.82 23.88
CA LEU A 3 -25.49 -0.40 23.59
C LEU A 3 -24.80 0.28 24.78
N LYS A 4 -25.26 0.04 26.00
CA LYS A 4 -24.66 0.63 27.22
C LYS A 4 -23.20 0.23 27.39
N GLN A 5 -22.85 -1.02 27.09
CA GLN A 5 -21.46 -1.48 27.10
C GLN A 5 -20.66 -0.79 26.02
N LEU A 6 -21.16 -0.78 24.78
CA LEU A 6 -20.50 -0.12 23.64
C LEU A 6 -20.17 1.35 23.92
N LEU A 7 -21.11 2.08 24.51
CA LEU A 7 -20.96 3.51 24.83
C LEU A 7 -19.94 3.80 25.95
N THR A 8 -19.47 2.81 26.70
CA THR A 8 -18.40 3.03 27.68
C THR A 8 -17.09 3.48 27.03
N ALA A 9 -16.91 3.19 25.75
CA ALA A 9 -15.71 3.52 24.98
C ALA A 9 -15.61 5.03 24.63
N ILE A 10 -16.69 5.80 24.75
CA ILE A 10 -16.73 7.21 24.31
C ILE A 10 -17.36 8.14 25.36
N LYS A 11 -17.05 9.45 25.23
CA LYS A 11 -17.82 10.50 25.91
C LYS A 11 -19.03 10.85 25.07
N TYR A 12 -20.20 10.87 25.68
CA TYR A 12 -21.46 11.16 24.98
C TYR A 12 -22.45 11.94 25.82
N ARG A 13 -23.46 12.48 25.16
CA ARG A 13 -24.65 13.10 25.75
C ARG A 13 -25.87 12.46 25.10
N ALA A 14 -26.86 12.10 25.90
CA ALA A 14 -28.11 11.51 25.41
C ALA A 14 -29.23 11.80 26.42
N GLU A 15 -30.45 12.00 25.94
CA GLU A 15 -31.64 12.11 26.81
C GLU A 15 -31.97 10.75 27.43
N GLN A 16 -31.85 9.70 26.64
CA GLN A 16 -32.08 8.32 27.08
C GLN A 16 -31.15 7.35 26.33
N VAL A 17 -30.63 6.39 27.03
CA VAL A 17 -29.87 5.25 26.44
C VAL A 17 -30.74 4.00 26.51
N PRO A 18 -31.27 3.48 25.38
CA PRO A 18 -32.13 2.32 25.36
C PRO A 18 -31.32 1.05 25.69
N ASP A 19 -32.03 0.06 26.27
CA ASP A 19 -31.46 -1.27 26.50
C ASP A 19 -31.66 -2.16 25.27
N VAL A 20 -30.81 -1.94 24.27
CA VAL A 20 -30.85 -2.66 23.00
C VAL A 20 -29.52 -3.34 22.71
N ASP A 21 -29.58 -4.41 21.95
CA ASP A 21 -28.39 -5.09 21.40
C ASP A 21 -28.02 -4.45 20.06
N ILE A 22 -26.77 -4.07 19.92
CA ILE A 22 -26.19 -3.55 18.66
C ILE A 22 -25.62 -4.73 17.89
N THR A 23 -26.09 -4.88 16.65
CA THR A 23 -25.71 -5.99 15.74
C THR A 23 -24.50 -5.64 14.89
N ASP A 24 -24.32 -4.35 14.55
CA ASP A 24 -23.20 -3.83 13.74
C ASP A 24 -23.02 -2.32 13.96
N LEU A 25 -21.86 -1.79 13.57
CA LEU A 25 -21.57 -0.36 13.45
C LEU A 25 -21.57 0.01 11.98
N VAL A 26 -22.37 1.00 11.59
CA VAL A 26 -22.54 1.38 10.19
C VAL A 26 -22.37 2.89 10.05
N TYR A 27 -21.60 3.33 9.07
CA TYR A 27 -21.37 4.74 8.74
C TYR A 27 -21.80 5.10 7.30
N ASP A 28 -22.27 4.12 6.53
CA ASP A 28 -22.93 4.31 5.22
C ASP A 28 -24.40 3.90 5.33
N SER A 29 -25.32 4.88 5.24
CA SER A 29 -26.76 4.64 5.39
C SER A 29 -27.33 3.63 4.37
N ARG A 30 -26.66 3.38 3.27
CA ARG A 30 -27.04 2.36 2.29
C ARG A 30 -26.86 0.94 2.84
N LYS A 31 -25.87 0.77 3.75
CA LYS A 31 -25.51 -0.48 4.43
C LYS A 31 -26.21 -0.67 5.78
N ALA A 32 -27.09 0.25 6.19
CA ALA A 32 -27.82 0.11 7.45
C ALA A 32 -28.67 -1.17 7.47
N VAL A 33 -28.58 -1.89 8.58
CA VAL A 33 -29.28 -3.17 8.84
C VAL A 33 -30.01 -3.12 10.18
N PRO A 34 -31.04 -3.97 10.40
CA PRO A 34 -31.78 -3.99 11.67
C PRO A 34 -30.86 -4.20 12.88
N GLY A 35 -31.03 -3.33 13.87
CA GLY A 35 -30.27 -3.36 15.12
C GLY A 35 -28.87 -2.71 15.05
N CYS A 36 -28.43 -2.13 13.92
CA CYS A 36 -27.15 -1.46 13.86
C CYS A 36 -27.16 -0.11 14.61
N ALA A 37 -25.98 0.36 15.01
CA ALA A 37 -25.73 1.73 15.39
C ALA A 37 -25.20 2.50 14.16
N PHE A 38 -25.91 3.54 13.74
CA PHE A 38 -25.47 4.38 12.61
C PHE A 38 -24.66 5.57 13.10
N VAL A 39 -23.41 5.69 12.64
CA VAL A 39 -22.51 6.79 12.99
C VAL A 39 -22.46 7.80 11.86
N CYS A 40 -22.89 9.03 12.14
CA CYS A 40 -22.95 10.13 11.18
C CYS A 40 -21.55 10.71 10.93
N LEU A 41 -20.86 10.29 9.88
CA LEU A 41 -19.56 10.84 9.50
C LEU A 41 -19.70 12.03 8.54
N ARG A 42 -18.90 13.08 8.74
CA ARG A 42 -18.68 14.11 7.72
C ARG A 42 -17.55 13.69 6.80
N GLY A 43 -17.89 13.42 5.55
CA GLY A 43 -16.95 13.09 4.48
C GLY A 43 -16.72 14.26 3.54
N ALA A 44 -15.75 14.13 2.61
CA ALA A 44 -15.45 15.16 1.62
C ALA A 44 -16.65 15.49 0.68
N ASN A 45 -17.47 14.49 0.36
CA ASN A 45 -18.56 14.60 -0.61
C ASN A 45 -19.97 14.46 0.00
N ALA A 46 -20.07 14.01 1.24
CA ALA A 46 -21.35 13.75 1.88
C ALA A 46 -21.27 13.96 3.40
N ASP A 47 -22.36 14.46 3.99
CA ASP A 47 -22.53 14.57 5.43
C ASP A 47 -23.54 13.52 5.90
N GLY A 48 -23.05 12.56 6.72
CA GLY A 48 -23.84 11.47 7.27
C GLY A 48 -25.04 11.89 8.11
N HIS A 49 -25.01 13.08 8.73
CA HIS A 49 -26.10 13.62 9.53
C HIS A 49 -27.40 13.76 8.72
N LYS A 50 -27.29 14.10 7.42
CA LYS A 50 -28.44 14.20 6.50
C LYS A 50 -29.13 12.86 6.22
N TYR A 51 -28.49 11.76 6.53
CA TYR A 51 -28.96 10.39 6.25
C TYR A 51 -29.42 9.65 7.51
N ALA A 52 -29.43 10.31 8.69
CA ALA A 52 -29.84 9.72 9.96
C ALA A 52 -31.23 9.10 9.92
N LYS A 53 -32.21 9.84 9.37
CA LYS A 53 -33.60 9.39 9.21
C LYS A 53 -33.67 8.12 8.31
N MET A 54 -32.98 8.14 7.16
CA MET A 54 -32.92 6.98 6.25
C MET A 54 -32.31 5.75 6.93
N ALA A 55 -31.26 5.93 7.71
CA ALA A 55 -30.63 4.82 8.43
C ALA A 55 -31.59 4.24 9.48
N ALA A 56 -32.32 5.08 10.20
CA ALA A 56 -33.34 4.64 11.15
C ALA A 56 -34.50 3.88 10.48
N GLU A 57 -34.99 4.39 9.32
CA GLU A 57 -36.03 3.72 8.53
C GLU A 57 -35.57 2.34 8.00
N LYS A 58 -34.28 2.13 7.82
CA LYS A 58 -33.67 0.82 7.46
C LYS A 58 -33.41 -0.06 8.67
N GLY A 59 -33.73 0.37 9.87
CA GLY A 59 -33.66 -0.41 11.09
C GLY A 59 -32.48 -0.14 12.01
N ALA A 60 -31.74 0.98 11.82
CA ALA A 60 -30.77 1.39 12.83
C ALA A 60 -31.47 1.58 14.17
N ALA A 61 -30.93 0.97 15.24
CA ALA A 61 -31.50 1.04 16.58
C ALA A 61 -31.15 2.34 17.32
N VAL A 62 -30.06 3.00 16.89
CA VAL A 62 -29.55 4.25 17.48
C VAL A 62 -28.73 5.01 16.43
N ILE A 63 -28.77 6.32 16.52
CA ILE A 63 -27.94 7.25 15.73
C ILE A 63 -26.86 7.86 16.64
N ILE A 64 -25.62 7.92 16.16
CA ILE A 64 -24.50 8.61 16.83
C ILE A 64 -24.11 9.80 15.95
N ALA A 65 -24.19 11.01 16.50
CA ALA A 65 -24.06 12.26 15.74
C ALA A 65 -23.26 13.32 16.52
N GLU A 66 -22.79 14.36 15.82
CA GLU A 66 -22.11 15.52 16.44
C GLU A 66 -23.12 16.63 16.83
N GLU A 67 -24.25 16.64 16.18
CA GLU A 67 -25.34 17.62 16.40
C GLU A 67 -26.70 16.92 16.42
N PRO A 68 -27.72 17.52 16.99
CA PRO A 68 -29.07 16.96 16.97
C PRO A 68 -29.56 16.72 15.55
N VAL A 69 -30.12 15.53 15.31
CA VAL A 69 -30.70 15.12 14.03
C VAL A 69 -32.12 14.62 14.24
N GLU A 70 -32.98 14.82 13.24
CA GLU A 70 -34.33 14.27 13.27
C GLU A 70 -34.26 12.77 12.90
N ALA A 71 -34.60 11.89 13.86
CA ALA A 71 -34.69 10.47 13.66
C ALA A 71 -35.74 9.84 14.57
N PRO A 72 -36.47 8.79 14.12
CA PRO A 72 -37.46 8.08 14.91
C PRO A 72 -36.87 7.15 15.97
N VAL A 73 -35.57 7.18 16.19
CA VAL A 73 -34.79 6.36 17.13
C VAL A 73 -33.93 7.26 18.03
N PRO A 74 -33.46 6.79 19.18
CA PRO A 74 -32.59 7.57 20.06
C PRO A 74 -31.34 8.09 19.36
N VAL A 75 -30.95 9.34 19.69
CA VAL A 75 -29.74 9.99 19.19
C VAL A 75 -28.76 10.18 20.34
N ILE A 76 -27.55 9.70 20.12
CA ILE A 76 -26.39 9.85 21.02
C ILE A 76 -25.47 10.91 20.43
N LEU A 77 -25.22 11.98 21.20
CA LEU A 77 -24.36 13.07 20.76
C LEU A 77 -22.93 12.88 21.28
N THR A 78 -21.96 13.11 20.43
CA THR A 78 -20.53 13.11 20.74
C THR A 78 -19.84 14.30 20.09
N ASP A 79 -18.67 14.69 20.59
CA ASP A 79 -17.97 15.87 20.06
C ASP A 79 -17.24 15.59 18.73
N ASN A 80 -16.94 14.31 18.42
CA ASN A 80 -16.28 13.90 17.17
C ASN A 80 -16.70 12.46 16.80
N THR A 81 -17.50 12.33 15.76
CA THR A 81 -18.02 11.01 15.31
C THR A 81 -16.97 10.12 14.68
N ARG A 82 -15.89 10.67 14.09
CA ARG A 82 -14.78 9.86 13.58
C ARG A 82 -13.98 9.19 14.71
N LEU A 83 -13.68 9.95 15.77
CA LEU A 83 -13.09 9.39 16.99
C LEU A 83 -14.04 8.41 17.67
N ALA A 84 -15.33 8.75 17.75
CA ALA A 84 -16.32 7.86 18.32
C ALA A 84 -16.38 6.53 17.57
N LEU A 85 -16.43 6.54 16.23
CA LEU A 85 -16.39 5.32 15.42
C LEU A 85 -15.15 4.48 15.74
N ALA A 86 -14.00 5.12 15.92
CA ALA A 86 -12.75 4.43 16.21
C ALA A 86 -12.80 3.65 17.54
N TYR A 87 -13.21 4.30 18.61
CA TYR A 87 -13.28 3.68 19.93
C TYR A 87 -14.44 2.67 20.04
N LEU A 88 -15.59 2.98 19.44
CA LEU A 88 -16.73 2.06 19.38
C LEU A 88 -16.38 0.79 18.58
N SER A 89 -15.64 0.95 17.49
CA SER A 89 -15.20 -0.21 16.69
C SER A 89 -14.19 -1.08 17.45
N ALA A 90 -13.25 -0.46 18.17
CA ALA A 90 -12.32 -1.21 19.02
C ALA A 90 -13.08 -2.04 20.07
N GLU A 91 -14.03 -1.43 20.79
CA GLU A 91 -14.88 -2.12 21.78
C GLU A 91 -15.73 -3.21 21.11
N PHE A 92 -16.38 -2.90 19.99
CA PHE A 92 -17.26 -3.82 19.29
C PHE A 92 -16.56 -5.10 18.82
N PHE A 93 -15.33 -4.98 18.32
CA PHE A 93 -14.51 -6.09 17.85
C PHE A 93 -13.60 -6.70 18.94
N GLY A 94 -13.74 -6.27 20.21
CA GLY A 94 -13.05 -6.87 21.35
C GLY A 94 -11.55 -6.57 21.37
N HIS A 95 -11.16 -5.32 21.04
CA HIS A 95 -9.80 -4.80 21.11
C HIS A 95 -8.74 -5.70 20.42
N PRO A 96 -8.91 -6.03 19.11
CA PRO A 96 -8.01 -6.97 18.44
C PRO A 96 -6.55 -6.52 18.41
N ALA A 97 -6.30 -5.18 18.41
CA ALA A 97 -4.95 -4.63 18.44
C ALA A 97 -4.19 -4.90 19.74
N GLU A 98 -4.87 -5.28 20.81
CA GLU A 98 -4.24 -5.69 22.08
C GLU A 98 -3.84 -7.18 22.09
N GLN A 99 -4.30 -7.93 21.10
CA GLN A 99 -4.09 -9.38 20.95
C GLN A 99 -3.03 -9.73 19.89
N MET A 100 -2.41 -8.72 19.27
CA MET A 100 -1.35 -8.87 18.29
C MET A 100 -0.41 -7.65 18.32
N HIS A 101 0.79 -7.78 17.75
CA HIS A 101 1.70 -6.67 17.54
C HIS A 101 1.31 -5.86 16.30
N VAL A 102 0.83 -4.63 16.46
CA VAL A 102 0.42 -3.76 15.36
C VAL A 102 1.55 -2.79 15.00
N ILE A 103 1.98 -2.80 13.75
CA ILE A 103 3.10 -2.01 13.23
C ILE A 103 2.56 -1.06 12.17
N GLY A 104 2.73 0.26 12.37
CA GLY A 104 2.30 1.28 11.42
C GLY A 104 3.47 1.82 10.61
N ILE A 105 3.31 1.94 9.28
CA ILE A 105 4.34 2.47 8.38
C ILE A 105 3.80 3.71 7.69
N THR A 106 4.45 4.85 7.91
CA THR A 106 4.16 6.10 7.20
C THR A 106 5.37 6.59 6.40
N GLY A 107 5.10 7.48 5.47
CA GLY A 107 6.08 8.09 4.57
C GLY A 107 5.44 8.39 3.22
N THR A 108 6.17 9.05 2.34
CA THR A 108 5.67 9.32 0.98
C THR A 108 5.76 8.06 0.14
N LYS A 109 6.92 7.43 0.06
CA LYS A 109 7.20 6.22 -0.73
C LYS A 109 7.73 5.08 0.15
N GLY A 110 7.72 3.85 -0.39
CA GLY A 110 8.33 2.69 0.27
C GLY A 110 7.43 1.95 1.26
N LYS A 111 6.29 2.47 1.68
CA LYS A 111 5.38 1.85 2.67
C LYS A 111 5.03 0.40 2.33
N THR A 112 4.50 0.16 1.14
CA THR A 112 4.10 -1.18 0.68
C THR A 112 5.29 -2.14 0.65
N THR A 113 6.42 -1.71 0.08
CA THR A 113 7.62 -2.53 -0.01
C THR A 113 8.15 -2.90 1.38
N THR A 114 8.24 -1.92 2.30
CA THR A 114 8.66 -2.16 3.69
C THR A 114 7.70 -3.09 4.42
N ALA A 115 6.37 -2.94 4.23
CA ALA A 115 5.37 -3.82 4.83
C ALA A 115 5.55 -5.28 4.39
N PHE A 116 5.78 -5.51 3.10
CA PHE A 116 6.02 -6.86 2.59
C PHE A 116 7.40 -7.42 2.98
N MET A 117 8.43 -6.58 3.08
CA MET A 117 9.73 -7.00 3.63
C MET A 117 9.57 -7.44 5.09
N MET A 118 8.86 -6.68 5.93
CA MET A 118 8.58 -7.06 7.31
C MET A 118 7.78 -8.35 7.38
N ARG A 119 6.70 -8.48 6.59
CA ARG A 119 5.93 -9.72 6.53
C ARG A 119 6.81 -10.91 6.20
N SER A 120 7.65 -10.79 5.14
CA SER A 120 8.54 -11.87 4.72
C SER A 120 9.55 -12.26 5.81
N ILE A 121 10.08 -11.30 6.55
CA ILE A 121 10.99 -11.55 7.68
C ILE A 121 10.25 -12.25 8.83
N LEU A 122 9.08 -11.75 9.23
CA LEU A 122 8.29 -12.30 10.33
C LEU A 122 7.81 -13.72 10.01
N GLU A 123 7.33 -13.98 8.80
CA GLU A 123 6.96 -15.31 8.33
C GLU A 123 8.18 -16.25 8.25
N ALA A 124 9.37 -15.75 7.85
CA ALA A 124 10.61 -16.52 7.90
C ALA A 124 11.04 -16.86 9.33
N ALA A 125 10.62 -16.08 10.33
CA ALA A 125 10.80 -16.38 11.74
C ALA A 125 9.74 -17.34 12.31
N GLY A 126 8.70 -17.68 11.54
CA GLY A 126 7.64 -18.60 11.94
C GLY A 126 6.37 -17.90 12.46
N HIS A 127 6.29 -16.57 12.39
CA HIS A 127 5.16 -15.79 12.90
C HIS A 127 4.12 -15.53 11.80
N LYS A 128 2.88 -15.87 12.03
CA LYS A 128 1.78 -15.51 11.13
C LYS A 128 1.56 -14.00 11.12
N THR A 129 1.61 -13.42 9.92
CA THR A 129 1.60 -11.96 9.76
C THR A 129 0.53 -11.51 8.78
N GLY A 130 -0.34 -10.59 9.22
CA GLY A 130 -1.29 -9.88 8.37
C GLY A 130 -0.70 -8.58 7.84
N VAL A 131 -1.19 -8.11 6.68
CA VAL A 131 -0.86 -6.80 6.09
C VAL A 131 -2.14 -6.07 5.75
N ILE A 132 -2.21 -4.78 6.06
CA ILE A 132 -3.26 -3.85 5.60
C ILE A 132 -2.57 -2.74 4.80
N GLY A 133 -2.92 -2.56 3.53
CA GLY A 133 -2.27 -1.55 2.72
C GLY A 133 -2.82 -1.39 1.31
N THR A 134 -2.05 -0.79 0.45
CA THR A 134 -2.42 -0.44 -0.94
C THR A 134 -2.82 -1.67 -1.77
N ILE A 135 -2.22 -2.82 -1.54
CA ILE A 135 -2.55 -4.07 -2.25
C ILE A 135 -3.86 -4.69 -1.74
N GLY A 136 -4.31 -4.26 -0.57
CA GLY A 136 -5.48 -4.79 0.15
C GLY A 136 -5.11 -5.30 1.53
N VAL A 137 -6.00 -6.13 2.09
CA VAL A 137 -5.80 -6.83 3.36
C VAL A 137 -5.41 -8.27 3.08
N LEU A 138 -4.25 -8.68 3.60
CA LEU A 138 -3.66 -9.98 3.32
C LEU A 138 -3.32 -10.70 4.62
N TYR A 139 -3.83 -11.92 4.81
CA TYR A 139 -3.45 -12.82 5.90
C TYR A 139 -3.66 -14.28 5.47
N GLY A 140 -2.66 -15.13 5.71
CA GLY A 140 -2.62 -16.46 5.09
C GLY A 140 -2.78 -16.36 3.57
N ASP A 141 -3.73 -17.10 3.00
CA ASP A 141 -4.08 -17.09 1.57
C ASP A 141 -5.22 -16.10 1.23
N THR A 142 -5.76 -15.41 2.24
CA THR A 142 -6.87 -14.46 2.06
C THR A 142 -6.34 -13.12 1.58
N LEU A 143 -6.89 -12.60 0.48
CA LEU A 143 -6.67 -11.25 -0.03
C LEU A 143 -8.03 -10.56 -0.20
N ILE A 144 -8.24 -9.47 0.53
CA ILE A 144 -9.45 -8.64 0.46
C ILE A 144 -9.05 -7.29 -0.15
N GLN A 145 -9.69 -6.91 -1.24
CA GLN A 145 -9.47 -5.60 -1.86
C GLN A 145 -10.11 -4.50 -1.01
N THR A 146 -9.44 -3.37 -0.93
CA THR A 146 -9.91 -2.17 -0.22
C THR A 146 -9.82 -0.94 -1.12
N ASP A 147 -10.72 0.02 -0.92
CA ASP A 147 -10.74 1.26 -1.71
C ASP A 147 -9.62 2.23 -1.31
N ASN A 148 -9.10 2.10 -0.10
CA ASN A 148 -8.10 2.99 0.48
C ASN A 148 -6.89 2.21 1.00
N THR A 149 -5.70 2.77 0.88
CA THR A 149 -4.47 2.25 1.51
C THR A 149 -4.63 2.03 3.02
N THR A 150 -5.34 2.95 3.69
CA THR A 150 -5.73 2.86 5.09
C THR A 150 -7.25 2.89 5.13
N PRO A 151 -7.94 1.76 5.30
CA PRO A 151 -9.40 1.69 5.37
C PRO A 151 -9.99 2.53 6.51
N GLU A 152 -11.32 2.74 6.51
CA GLU A 152 -11.99 3.37 7.65
C GLU A 152 -11.80 2.54 8.92
N ASN A 153 -11.86 3.22 10.08
CA ASN A 153 -11.50 2.60 11.36
C ASN A 153 -12.30 1.32 11.65
N HIS A 154 -13.60 1.31 11.38
CA HIS A 154 -14.44 0.13 11.54
C HIS A 154 -13.91 -1.08 10.75
N GLU A 155 -13.49 -0.85 9.52
CA GLU A 155 -12.92 -1.91 8.67
C GLU A 155 -11.55 -2.35 9.19
N VAL A 156 -10.72 -1.40 9.65
CA VAL A 156 -9.40 -1.71 10.26
C VAL A 156 -9.59 -2.63 11.46
N GLN A 157 -10.50 -2.31 12.40
CA GLN A 157 -10.76 -3.15 13.58
C GLN A 157 -11.33 -4.52 13.20
N LYS A 158 -12.26 -4.55 12.22
CA LYS A 158 -12.82 -5.79 11.68
C LYS A 158 -11.74 -6.69 11.08
N PHE A 159 -10.85 -6.13 10.26
CA PHE A 159 -9.77 -6.90 9.64
C PHE A 159 -8.76 -7.40 10.68
N MET A 160 -8.41 -6.57 11.67
CA MET A 160 -7.57 -7.02 12.78
C MET A 160 -8.23 -8.15 13.58
N ARG A 161 -9.57 -8.11 13.81
CA ARG A 161 -10.28 -9.22 14.46
C ARG A 161 -10.18 -10.50 13.62
N GLN A 162 -10.39 -10.42 12.31
CA GLN A 162 -10.23 -11.56 11.40
C GLN A 162 -8.80 -12.12 11.41
N MET A 163 -7.79 -11.26 11.48
CA MET A 163 -6.39 -11.67 11.58
C MET A 163 -6.10 -12.40 12.90
N VAL A 164 -6.62 -11.90 14.04
CA VAL A 164 -6.51 -12.57 15.34
C VAL A 164 -7.18 -13.95 15.29
N ASP A 165 -8.39 -14.01 14.75
CA ASP A 165 -9.15 -15.28 14.61
C ASP A 165 -8.44 -16.29 13.69
N ALA A 166 -7.67 -15.78 12.70
CA ALA A 166 -6.80 -16.59 11.85
C ALA A 166 -5.45 -16.95 12.49
N GLY A 167 -5.19 -16.48 13.72
CA GLY A 167 -3.97 -16.75 14.47
C GLY A 167 -2.78 -15.90 14.05
N CYS A 168 -2.99 -14.70 13.47
CA CYS A 168 -1.91 -13.76 13.22
C CYS A 168 -1.38 -13.17 14.52
N GLU A 169 -0.07 -13.17 14.67
CA GLU A 169 0.65 -12.54 15.79
C GLU A 169 1.04 -11.09 15.51
N TYR A 170 1.16 -10.74 14.23
CA TYR A 170 1.54 -9.42 13.75
C TYR A 170 0.56 -8.90 12.70
N CYS A 171 0.31 -7.58 12.77
CA CYS A 171 -0.35 -6.80 11.72
C CYS A 171 0.57 -5.68 11.27
N VAL A 172 1.03 -5.70 10.04
CA VAL A 172 1.82 -4.63 9.42
C VAL A 172 0.91 -3.76 8.56
N MET A 173 0.82 -2.47 8.89
CA MET A 173 -0.17 -1.58 8.31
C MET A 173 0.46 -0.38 7.63
N GLU A 174 0.10 -0.10 6.38
CA GLU A 174 0.38 1.17 5.74
C GLU A 174 -0.52 2.26 6.32
N VAL A 175 0.09 3.32 6.87
CA VAL A 175 -0.62 4.43 7.51
C VAL A 175 -0.46 5.69 6.67
N SER A 176 -1.47 6.02 5.89
CA SER A 176 -1.51 7.22 5.05
C SER A 176 -1.73 8.47 5.89
N SER A 177 -1.28 9.63 5.38
CA SER A 177 -1.48 10.91 6.06
C SER A 177 -2.97 11.27 6.23
N ILE A 178 -3.80 10.94 5.24
CA ILE A 178 -5.26 11.11 5.32
C ILE A 178 -5.86 10.13 6.33
N GLY A 179 -5.35 8.88 6.40
CA GLY A 179 -5.78 7.92 7.43
C GLY A 179 -5.52 8.43 8.86
N LEU A 180 -4.40 9.13 9.07
CA LEU A 180 -4.10 9.79 10.34
C LEU A 180 -5.00 11.02 10.59
N LYS A 181 -5.16 11.89 9.57
CA LYS A 181 -6.03 13.07 9.62
C LYS A 181 -7.47 12.70 9.95
N ASP A 182 -7.98 11.65 9.32
CA ASP A 182 -9.36 11.18 9.46
C ASP A 182 -9.55 10.21 10.65
N HIS A 183 -8.58 10.06 11.54
CA HIS A 183 -8.64 9.15 12.69
C HIS A 183 -8.90 7.68 12.36
N ARG A 184 -8.57 7.22 11.14
CA ARG A 184 -8.84 5.84 10.70
C ARG A 184 -8.03 4.79 11.46
N VAL A 185 -7.00 5.23 12.18
CA VAL A 185 -6.12 4.38 13.00
C VAL A 185 -6.14 4.78 14.47
N ALA A 186 -7.17 5.51 14.93
CA ALA A 186 -7.37 5.79 16.35
C ALA A 186 -7.97 4.59 17.09
N GLY A 187 -8.04 4.65 18.42
CA GLY A 187 -8.62 3.61 19.27
C GLY A 187 -7.67 2.46 19.64
N PHE A 188 -6.40 2.52 19.24
CA PHE A 188 -5.34 1.58 19.65
C PHE A 188 -3.95 2.23 19.58
N THR A 189 -2.97 1.56 20.17
CA THR A 189 -1.55 1.99 20.15
C THR A 189 -0.75 1.03 19.29
N PHE A 190 0.05 1.57 18.37
CA PHE A 190 1.01 0.77 17.61
C PHE A 190 2.18 0.32 18.49
N GLU A 191 2.64 -0.91 18.32
CA GLU A 191 3.91 -1.35 18.91
C GLU A 191 5.08 -0.57 18.31
N LEU A 192 5.12 -0.50 16.97
CA LEU A 192 6.10 0.28 16.22
C LEU A 192 5.43 1.26 15.24
N GLY A 193 5.98 2.47 15.15
CA GLY A 193 5.70 3.44 14.10
C GLY A 193 6.94 3.65 13.23
N LEU A 194 6.85 3.40 11.92
CA LEU A 194 7.96 3.47 10.99
C LEU A 194 7.84 4.69 10.09
N PHE A 195 8.94 5.43 9.92
CA PHE A 195 9.06 6.53 8.97
C PHE A 195 10.06 6.18 7.87
N THR A 196 9.58 6.13 6.62
CA THR A 196 10.42 5.80 5.46
C THR A 196 11.07 7.04 4.84
N ASN A 197 10.30 8.01 4.40
CA ASN A 197 10.75 9.26 3.77
C ASN A 197 9.64 10.29 3.66
N PHE A 198 10.01 11.55 3.34
CA PHE A 198 9.10 12.64 3.11
C PHE A 198 9.50 13.46 1.88
N SER A 199 8.63 13.55 0.90
CA SER A 199 8.81 14.37 -0.30
C SER A 199 7.47 14.97 -0.72
N GLU A 200 7.50 15.93 -1.63
CA GLU A 200 6.30 16.57 -2.16
C GLU A 200 5.41 15.52 -2.86
N ASP A 201 4.20 15.37 -2.35
CA ASP A 201 3.16 14.50 -2.86
C ASP A 201 1.84 14.87 -2.15
N HIS A 202 0.70 14.51 -2.71
CA HIS A 202 -0.61 14.70 -2.06
C HIS A 202 -0.96 16.16 -1.67
N ILE A 203 -0.38 17.17 -2.34
CA ILE A 203 -0.69 18.58 -2.10
C ILE A 203 -1.75 19.07 -3.08
N GLY A 204 -2.79 19.69 -2.55
CA GLY A 204 -3.93 20.21 -3.31
C GLY A 204 -5.14 19.28 -3.34
N GLY A 205 -6.19 19.71 -4.01
CA GLY A 205 -7.45 18.98 -4.06
C GLY A 205 -8.11 18.82 -2.69
N ALA A 206 -8.57 17.62 -2.37
CA ALA A 206 -9.22 17.28 -1.11
C ALA A 206 -8.25 16.69 -0.06
N GLU A 207 -6.94 16.59 -0.35
CA GLU A 207 -6.01 15.88 0.52
C GLU A 207 -5.36 16.84 1.55
N HIS A 208 -4.28 17.54 1.18
CA HIS A 208 -3.59 18.46 2.08
C HIS A 208 -3.46 19.85 1.45
N LYS A 209 -3.62 20.88 2.26
CA LYS A 209 -3.51 22.27 1.81
C LYS A 209 -2.07 22.65 1.48
N ASP A 210 -1.10 22.11 2.21
CA ASP A 210 0.32 22.40 2.10
C ASP A 210 1.21 21.28 2.69
N MET A 211 2.52 21.39 2.46
CA MET A 211 3.52 20.47 2.99
C MET A 211 3.57 20.42 4.52
N ALA A 212 3.25 21.53 5.19
CA ALA A 212 3.26 21.61 6.65
C ALA A 212 2.13 20.75 7.25
N GLU A 213 0.91 20.82 6.70
CA GLU A 213 -0.20 19.95 7.10
C GLU A 213 0.13 18.49 6.79
N TYR A 214 0.69 18.18 5.61
CA TYR A 214 1.08 16.84 5.23
C TYR A 214 2.08 16.23 6.21
N MET A 215 3.11 16.99 6.61
CA MET A 215 4.08 16.61 7.62
C MET A 215 3.43 16.42 8.99
N ALA A 216 2.60 17.37 9.42
CA ALA A 216 1.90 17.31 10.71
C ALA A 216 1.02 16.06 10.81
N CYS A 217 0.33 15.68 9.73
CA CYS A 217 -0.47 14.46 9.71
C CYS A 217 0.41 13.21 9.90
N LYS A 218 1.51 13.08 9.15
CA LYS A 218 2.42 11.92 9.31
C LYS A 218 3.05 11.84 10.70
N SER A 219 3.37 12.98 11.31
CA SER A 219 3.96 13.06 12.66
C SER A 219 3.03 12.50 13.75
N MET A 220 1.71 12.44 13.50
CA MET A 220 0.75 11.89 14.47
C MET A 220 1.04 10.44 14.84
N LEU A 221 1.58 9.62 13.92
CA LEU A 221 1.93 8.23 14.19
C LEU A 221 2.90 8.09 15.37
N PHE A 222 3.84 9.04 15.54
CA PHE A 222 4.87 9.00 16.58
C PHE A 222 4.38 9.47 17.96
N ARG A 223 3.10 9.80 18.06
CA ARG A 223 2.36 9.98 19.33
C ARG A 223 1.41 8.81 19.61
N MET A 224 1.30 7.88 18.66
CA MET A 224 0.38 6.74 18.71
C MET A 224 1.14 5.39 18.74
N CYS A 225 2.48 5.40 18.82
CA CYS A 225 3.29 4.19 18.89
C CYS A 225 4.17 4.17 20.15
N ARG A 226 4.63 2.96 20.53
CA ARG A 226 5.56 2.76 21.66
C ARG A 226 6.99 3.08 21.25
N THR A 227 7.39 2.66 20.04
CA THR A 227 8.73 2.92 19.48
C THR A 227 8.63 3.41 18.03
N GLY A 228 9.32 4.51 17.73
CA GLY A 228 9.46 5.08 16.40
C GLY A 228 10.75 4.63 15.73
N ILE A 229 10.67 4.10 14.52
CA ILE A 229 11.79 3.71 13.66
C ILE A 229 11.98 4.79 12.60
N ILE A 230 13.08 5.54 12.65
CA ILE A 230 13.23 6.81 11.96
C ILE A 230 14.40 6.79 10.99
N ASN A 231 14.13 7.10 9.73
CA ASN A 231 15.15 7.38 8.72
C ASN A 231 15.75 8.78 8.96
N ILE A 232 16.99 8.84 9.47
CA ILE A 232 17.65 10.13 9.77
C ILE A 232 18.34 10.75 8.55
N ASP A 233 18.48 10.04 7.45
CA ASP A 233 18.99 10.60 6.20
C ASP A 233 17.93 11.44 5.46
N ASP A 234 16.65 11.30 5.81
CA ASP A 234 15.62 12.21 5.30
C ASP A 234 15.72 13.57 5.99
N PRO A 235 15.92 14.68 5.26
CA PRO A 235 16.15 16.00 5.86
C PRO A 235 14.95 16.51 6.69
N ASN A 236 13.79 15.91 6.54
CA ASN A 236 12.56 16.30 7.23
C ASN A 236 12.31 15.51 8.51
N TYR A 237 13.18 14.52 8.86
CA TYR A 237 12.91 13.62 9.99
C TYR A 237 12.68 14.36 11.31
N THR A 238 13.40 15.45 11.56
CA THR A 238 13.24 16.27 12.78
C THR A 238 11.85 16.89 12.89
N GLY A 239 11.26 17.30 11.75
CA GLY A 239 9.87 17.77 11.66
C GLY A 239 8.86 16.67 11.94
N ILE A 240 9.11 15.46 11.43
CA ILE A 240 8.26 14.28 11.64
C ILE A 240 8.20 13.88 13.11
N ILE A 241 9.34 13.90 13.83
CA ILE A 241 9.38 13.49 15.25
C ILE A 241 9.24 14.66 16.22
N LYS A 242 8.96 15.87 15.76
CA LYS A 242 8.97 17.09 16.59
C LYS A 242 8.20 17.00 17.90
N ASN A 243 7.10 16.29 17.96
CA ASN A 243 6.26 16.16 19.15
C ASN A 243 5.99 14.68 19.48
N HIS A 244 6.95 13.81 19.21
CA HIS A 244 6.82 12.39 19.53
C HIS A 244 6.72 12.15 21.03
N THR A 245 6.11 11.04 21.41
CA THR A 245 5.99 10.57 22.79
C THR A 245 6.55 9.15 22.96
N CYS A 246 7.07 8.58 21.87
CA CYS A 246 7.60 7.22 21.80
C CYS A 246 9.13 7.19 21.99
N ASN A 247 9.69 6.00 22.23
CA ASN A 247 11.12 5.77 22.10
C ASN A 247 11.54 5.91 20.63
N ILE A 248 12.73 6.41 20.35
CA ILE A 248 13.25 6.55 19.00
C ILE A 248 14.42 5.59 18.78
N VAL A 249 14.36 4.86 17.67
CA VAL A 249 15.46 4.06 17.11
C VAL A 249 15.68 4.52 15.68
N THR A 250 16.92 4.75 15.30
CA THR A 250 17.29 5.41 14.06
C THR A 250 17.94 4.46 13.05
N TYR A 251 17.77 4.75 11.78
CA TYR A 251 18.46 4.04 10.71
C TYR A 251 18.82 4.99 9.55
N GLY A 252 19.83 4.62 8.78
CA GLY A 252 20.28 5.38 7.63
C GLY A 252 21.65 4.94 7.12
N TYR A 253 22.26 5.73 6.26
CA TYR A 253 23.67 5.65 5.88
C TYR A 253 24.54 6.52 6.80
N ASP A 254 23.93 7.50 7.47
CA ASP A 254 24.64 8.34 8.44
C ASP A 254 25.12 7.47 9.60
N LYS A 255 26.42 7.60 9.92
CA LYS A 255 27.10 6.82 10.97
C LYS A 255 26.57 7.09 12.39
N SER A 256 25.78 8.12 12.58
CA SER A 256 25.15 8.45 13.88
C SER A 256 23.86 7.63 14.10
N ALA A 257 23.35 6.92 13.07
CA ALA A 257 22.19 6.06 13.22
C ALA A 257 22.49 4.82 14.08
N ASP A 258 21.45 4.30 14.75
CA ASP A 258 21.55 3.03 15.48
C ASP A 258 21.83 1.83 14.56
N PHE A 259 21.30 1.87 13.32
CA PHE A 259 21.49 0.87 12.28
C PHE A 259 21.97 1.56 11.00
N VAL A 260 23.14 1.18 10.53
CA VAL A 260 23.81 1.83 9.41
C VAL A 260 23.96 0.86 8.24
N ALA A 261 23.52 1.27 7.05
CA ALA A 261 23.80 0.56 5.81
C ALA A 261 25.08 1.08 5.16
N HIS A 262 25.84 0.19 4.54
CA HIS A 262 27.00 0.56 3.70
C HIS A 262 27.34 -0.54 2.71
N GLY A 263 28.17 -0.20 1.68
CA GLY A 263 28.69 -1.15 0.71
C GLY A 263 27.60 -1.78 -0.14
N GLU A 264 26.63 -0.98 -0.58
CA GLU A 264 25.55 -1.47 -1.41
C GLU A 264 26.02 -1.85 -2.83
N GLU A 265 25.67 -3.06 -3.24
CA GLU A 265 25.97 -3.63 -4.55
C GLU A 265 24.68 -4.08 -5.24
N LEU A 266 24.58 -3.79 -6.54
CA LEU A 266 23.52 -4.35 -7.39
C LEU A 266 23.92 -5.78 -7.78
N VAL A 267 23.03 -6.74 -7.50
CA VAL A 267 23.32 -8.17 -7.70
C VAL A 267 22.39 -8.75 -8.76
N THR A 268 23.00 -9.34 -9.79
CA THR A 268 22.29 -10.12 -10.82
C THR A 268 22.91 -11.49 -10.90
N THR A 269 22.14 -12.51 -10.58
CA THR A 269 22.51 -13.93 -10.77
C THR A 269 21.30 -14.68 -11.28
N PRO A 270 21.46 -15.87 -11.90
CA PRO A 270 20.31 -16.66 -12.31
C PRO A 270 19.27 -16.82 -11.20
N GLY A 271 18.04 -16.34 -11.44
CA GLY A 271 16.95 -16.38 -10.48
C GLY A 271 16.98 -15.34 -9.35
N PHE A 272 17.95 -14.42 -9.33
CA PHE A 272 18.02 -13.35 -8.34
C PHE A 272 18.43 -12.02 -8.98
N LEU A 273 17.55 -11.03 -8.87
CA LEU A 273 17.82 -9.63 -9.20
C LEU A 273 17.52 -8.80 -7.95
N GLY A 274 18.53 -8.13 -7.40
CA GLY A 274 18.33 -7.45 -6.13
C GLY A 274 19.50 -6.56 -5.71
N VAL A 275 19.56 -6.26 -4.43
CA VAL A 275 20.64 -5.47 -3.84
C VAL A 275 21.25 -6.19 -2.64
N ARG A 276 22.57 -6.13 -2.50
CA ARG A 276 23.33 -6.60 -1.33
C ARG A 276 23.89 -5.39 -0.61
N PHE A 277 23.88 -5.40 0.72
CA PHE A 277 24.53 -4.39 1.54
C PHE A 277 24.88 -4.92 2.92
N SER A 278 25.81 -4.25 3.59
CA SER A 278 26.18 -4.55 4.96
C SER A 278 25.41 -3.66 5.93
N VAL A 279 24.97 -4.26 7.04
CA VAL A 279 24.38 -3.57 8.19
C VAL A 279 25.39 -3.54 9.31
N THR A 280 25.58 -2.38 9.95
CA THR A 280 26.42 -2.17 11.13
C THR A 280 25.69 -1.35 12.18
N GLY A 281 26.28 -1.13 13.35
CA GLY A 281 25.67 -0.48 14.51
C GLY A 281 25.18 -1.51 15.53
N LYS A 282 23.90 -1.51 15.87
CA LYS A 282 23.33 -2.48 16.82
C LYS A 282 23.30 -3.93 16.32
N LEU A 283 23.38 -4.14 15.01
CA LEU A 283 23.55 -5.44 14.37
C LEU A 283 24.73 -5.38 13.39
N ASN A 284 25.33 -6.54 13.09
CA ASN A 284 26.42 -6.64 12.11
C ASN A 284 26.24 -7.89 11.23
N PHE A 285 25.79 -7.68 9.99
CA PHE A 285 25.60 -8.76 9.01
C PHE A 285 25.43 -8.20 7.60
N THR A 286 25.49 -9.09 6.60
CA THR A 286 25.20 -8.75 5.19
C THR A 286 23.79 -9.22 4.83
N ALA A 287 23.02 -8.36 4.17
CA ALA A 287 21.67 -8.62 3.67
C ALA A 287 21.65 -8.71 2.14
N ASP A 288 21.00 -9.73 1.60
CA ASP A 288 20.58 -9.84 0.21
C ASP A 288 19.08 -9.55 0.13
N VAL A 289 18.67 -8.62 -0.72
CA VAL A 289 17.27 -8.19 -0.89
C VAL A 289 16.82 -8.50 -2.30
N ALA A 290 15.82 -9.37 -2.46
CA ALA A 290 15.31 -9.82 -3.77
C ALA A 290 14.36 -8.80 -4.43
N ILE A 291 14.58 -7.50 -4.21
CA ILE A 291 13.88 -6.41 -4.89
C ILE A 291 14.95 -5.45 -5.41
N PRO A 292 15.00 -5.18 -6.73
CA PRO A 292 16.04 -4.35 -7.33
C PRO A 292 15.91 -2.88 -6.93
N GLY A 293 17.05 -2.19 -6.95
CA GLY A 293 17.18 -0.76 -6.74
C GLY A 293 17.78 -0.37 -5.39
N LYS A 294 18.74 0.53 -5.42
CA LYS A 294 19.46 1.03 -4.22
C LYS A 294 18.54 1.65 -3.18
N PHE A 295 17.43 2.27 -3.60
CA PHE A 295 16.44 2.83 -2.67
C PHE A 295 15.78 1.75 -1.79
N ASN A 296 15.80 0.48 -2.21
CA ASN A 296 15.31 -0.63 -1.40
C ASN A 296 16.25 -1.01 -0.24
N VAL A 297 17.48 -0.50 -0.21
CA VAL A 297 18.34 -0.55 0.98
C VAL A 297 17.68 0.15 2.15
N TYR A 298 17.12 1.37 1.94
CA TYR A 298 16.38 2.08 3.00
C TYR A 298 15.15 1.31 3.47
N ASN A 299 14.36 0.75 2.54
CA ASN A 299 13.18 -0.04 2.89
C ASN A 299 13.55 -1.29 3.69
N ALA A 300 14.61 -1.98 3.27
CA ALA A 300 15.12 -3.18 3.95
C ALA A 300 15.74 -2.84 5.31
N LEU A 301 16.52 -1.76 5.41
CA LEU A 301 17.11 -1.33 6.67
C LEU A 301 16.03 -0.89 7.68
N CYS A 302 14.96 -0.24 7.21
CA CYS A 302 13.78 0.07 8.03
C CYS A 302 13.15 -1.23 8.59
N ALA A 303 12.92 -2.23 7.73
CA ALA A 303 12.37 -3.52 8.14
C ALA A 303 13.30 -4.28 9.09
N ILE A 304 14.62 -4.29 8.82
CA ILE A 304 15.65 -4.88 9.71
C ILE A 304 15.62 -4.22 11.08
N THR A 305 15.63 -2.90 11.12
CA THR A 305 15.61 -2.12 12.36
C THR A 305 14.37 -2.43 13.19
N ALA A 306 13.20 -2.43 12.56
CA ALA A 306 11.93 -2.78 13.19
C ALA A 306 11.93 -4.22 13.71
N CYS A 307 12.36 -5.19 12.90
CA CYS A 307 12.46 -6.59 13.31
C CYS A 307 13.51 -6.82 14.42
N SER A 308 14.59 -6.03 14.44
CA SER A 308 15.57 -6.07 15.55
C SER A 308 14.94 -5.61 16.87
N VAL A 309 14.14 -4.55 16.87
CA VAL A 309 13.41 -4.08 18.06
C VAL A 309 12.41 -5.13 18.55
N LEU A 310 11.84 -5.92 17.64
CA LEU A 310 10.94 -7.05 17.94
C LEU A 310 11.70 -8.33 18.31
N ASN A 311 13.04 -8.29 18.45
CA ASN A 311 13.91 -9.44 18.78
C ASN A 311 13.83 -10.59 17.74
N ILE A 312 13.54 -10.29 16.50
CA ILE A 312 13.55 -11.28 15.39
C ILE A 312 15.01 -11.66 15.07
N PRO A 313 15.34 -12.96 14.90
CA PRO A 313 16.69 -13.39 14.63
C PRO A 313 17.23 -12.89 13.29
N VAL A 314 18.52 -12.54 13.20
CA VAL A 314 19.21 -12.11 11.96
C VAL A 314 19.05 -13.13 10.84
N THR A 315 19.11 -14.43 11.15
CA THR A 315 18.92 -15.50 10.14
C THR A 315 17.52 -15.46 9.49
N ALA A 316 16.49 -15.04 10.22
CA ALA A 316 15.15 -14.85 9.67
C ALA A 316 15.11 -13.58 8.80
N MET A 317 15.77 -12.49 9.23
CA MET A 317 15.89 -11.26 8.43
C MET A 317 16.57 -11.55 7.09
N GLN A 318 17.71 -12.26 7.10
CA GLN A 318 18.42 -12.65 5.87
C GLN A 318 17.55 -13.51 4.96
N ARG A 319 16.88 -14.55 5.49
CA ARG A 319 16.00 -15.42 4.70
C ARG A 319 14.82 -14.65 4.13
N GLY A 320 14.13 -13.88 4.95
CA GLY A 320 12.96 -13.11 4.54
C GLY A 320 13.29 -12.11 3.44
N LEU A 321 14.36 -11.33 3.57
CA LEU A 321 14.76 -10.35 2.56
C LEU A 321 15.22 -11.00 1.24
N LYS A 322 15.89 -12.16 1.31
CA LYS A 322 16.35 -12.91 0.14
C LYS A 322 15.21 -13.53 -0.68
N THR A 323 14.05 -13.73 -0.07
CA THR A 323 12.88 -14.38 -0.70
C THR A 323 11.68 -13.46 -0.86
N VAL A 324 11.80 -12.21 -0.40
CA VAL A 324 10.69 -11.25 -0.44
C VAL A 324 10.16 -11.03 -1.85
N LYS A 325 8.83 -11.04 -1.97
CA LYS A 325 8.10 -10.67 -3.19
C LYS A 325 7.01 -9.69 -2.82
N VAL A 326 6.86 -8.67 -3.65
CA VAL A 326 5.77 -7.68 -3.51
C VAL A 326 4.92 -7.76 -4.77
N LYS A 327 3.68 -8.21 -4.63
CA LYS A 327 2.79 -8.38 -5.78
C LYS A 327 2.71 -7.08 -6.59
N GLY A 328 3.16 -7.14 -7.86
CA GLY A 328 3.13 -6.01 -8.78
C GLY A 328 4.08 -4.86 -8.49
N ARG A 329 5.14 -5.09 -7.73
CA ARG A 329 6.22 -4.12 -7.49
C ARG A 329 7.57 -4.75 -7.80
N VAL A 330 8.06 -4.51 -9.00
CA VAL A 330 9.28 -5.12 -9.54
C VAL A 330 9.31 -6.63 -9.26
N GLU A 331 8.15 -7.25 -9.44
CA GLU A 331 7.91 -8.65 -9.09
C GLU A 331 8.57 -9.58 -10.11
N PRO A 332 9.58 -10.37 -9.76
CA PRO A 332 10.20 -11.31 -10.68
C PRO A 332 9.28 -12.50 -10.95
N VAL A 333 9.13 -12.82 -12.22
CA VAL A 333 8.42 -14.02 -12.68
C VAL A 333 9.45 -15.09 -13.08
N PRO A 334 9.37 -16.32 -12.54
CA PRO A 334 10.28 -17.41 -12.95
C PRO A 334 10.13 -17.72 -14.44
N MET A 335 11.23 -17.68 -15.18
CA MET A 335 11.28 -17.95 -16.62
C MET A 335 12.22 -19.12 -16.92
N PRO A 336 11.93 -19.93 -17.97
CA PRO A 336 12.78 -21.07 -18.33
C PRO A 336 14.07 -20.66 -19.07
N GLY A 337 14.25 -19.38 -19.43
CA GLY A 337 15.39 -18.86 -20.17
C GLY A 337 16.33 -18.03 -19.31
N ASP A 338 17.48 -17.65 -19.89
CA ASP A 338 18.48 -16.77 -19.26
C ASP A 338 18.14 -15.29 -19.47
N PHE A 339 16.94 -14.87 -19.07
CA PHE A 339 16.48 -13.50 -19.05
C PHE A 339 15.61 -13.25 -17.81
N THR A 340 15.42 -11.98 -17.47
CA THR A 340 14.59 -11.59 -16.34
C THR A 340 13.29 -10.96 -16.83
N LEU A 341 12.14 -11.48 -16.37
CA LEU A 341 10.81 -10.90 -16.59
C LEU A 341 10.27 -10.35 -15.27
N LEU A 342 9.84 -9.10 -15.28
CA LEU A 342 9.35 -8.37 -14.11
C LEU A 342 7.96 -7.82 -14.38
N ILE A 343 7.09 -7.83 -13.34
CA ILE A 343 5.79 -7.15 -13.35
C ILE A 343 5.88 -5.94 -12.43
N ASP A 344 5.46 -4.75 -12.91
CA ASP A 344 5.47 -3.52 -12.11
C ASP A 344 4.22 -2.66 -12.32
N TYR A 345 3.87 -1.90 -11.29
CA TYR A 345 2.70 -1.00 -11.30
C TYR A 345 3.02 0.39 -11.86
N ALA A 346 4.16 0.62 -12.44
CA ALA A 346 4.54 1.91 -13.04
C ALA A 346 3.56 2.28 -14.17
N HIS A 347 2.66 3.23 -13.91
CA HIS A 347 1.56 3.64 -14.79
C HIS A 347 1.54 5.16 -15.08
N ASN A 348 2.64 5.85 -14.81
CA ASN A 348 2.88 7.24 -15.16
C ASN A 348 4.36 7.48 -15.44
N ALA A 349 4.70 8.62 -16.04
CA ALA A 349 6.06 8.95 -16.47
C ALA A 349 7.09 8.87 -15.32
N VAL A 350 6.77 9.43 -14.16
CA VAL A 350 7.68 9.48 -13.00
C VAL A 350 8.02 8.07 -12.51
N SER A 351 7.01 7.21 -12.35
CA SER A 351 7.23 5.83 -11.90
C SER A 351 7.94 4.98 -12.97
N MET A 352 7.62 5.20 -14.25
CA MET A 352 8.28 4.52 -15.36
C MET A 352 9.75 4.93 -15.46
N GLN A 353 10.06 6.23 -15.34
CA GLN A 353 11.43 6.71 -15.29
C GLN A 353 12.21 6.08 -14.14
N SER A 354 11.62 6.04 -12.95
CA SER A 354 12.23 5.45 -11.76
C SER A 354 12.59 3.98 -11.97
N ILE A 355 11.63 3.17 -12.48
CA ILE A 355 11.88 1.73 -12.68
C ILE A 355 12.88 1.47 -13.80
N LEU A 356 12.76 2.14 -14.95
CA LEU A 356 13.68 1.94 -16.08
C LEU A 356 15.11 2.38 -15.73
N THR A 357 15.28 3.50 -15.04
CA THR A 357 16.60 3.94 -14.55
C THR A 357 17.17 2.92 -13.55
N THR A 358 16.35 2.39 -12.65
CA THR A 358 16.75 1.36 -11.71
C THR A 358 17.23 0.11 -12.42
N LEU A 359 16.45 -0.40 -13.39
CA LEU A 359 16.79 -1.63 -14.13
C LEU A 359 17.99 -1.43 -15.06
N ARG A 360 18.16 -0.24 -15.64
CA ARG A 360 19.33 0.11 -16.46
C ARG A 360 20.65 0.01 -15.68
N ALA A 361 20.62 0.33 -14.39
CA ALA A 361 21.81 0.23 -13.53
C ALA A 361 22.33 -1.22 -13.34
N TYR A 362 21.53 -2.23 -13.68
CA TYR A 362 21.96 -3.66 -13.70
C TYR A 362 22.67 -4.05 -14.98
N ASN A 363 22.92 -3.12 -15.91
CA ASN A 363 23.59 -3.34 -17.20
C ASN A 363 22.98 -4.51 -18.01
N PRO A 364 21.66 -4.53 -18.23
CA PRO A 364 21.04 -5.56 -19.05
C PRO A 364 21.59 -5.51 -20.48
N LYS A 365 21.62 -6.64 -21.17
CA LYS A 365 21.96 -6.68 -22.60
C LYS A 365 20.97 -5.87 -23.43
N ARG A 366 19.65 -6.02 -23.12
CA ARG A 366 18.57 -5.16 -23.57
C ARG A 366 17.62 -4.91 -22.40
N LEU A 367 17.15 -3.68 -22.26
CA LEU A 367 16.03 -3.31 -21.40
C LEU A 367 14.78 -3.15 -22.26
N ILE A 368 13.81 -4.05 -22.09
CA ILE A 368 12.54 -4.02 -22.83
C ILE A 368 11.44 -3.55 -21.89
N CYS A 369 10.71 -2.51 -22.29
CA CYS A 369 9.58 -1.98 -21.55
C CYS A 369 8.27 -2.26 -22.29
N MET A 370 7.45 -3.18 -21.78
CA MET A 370 6.09 -3.39 -22.27
C MET A 370 5.12 -2.58 -21.41
N PHE A 371 4.33 -1.71 -22.02
CA PHE A 371 3.38 -0.88 -21.30
C PHE A 371 2.20 -0.43 -22.15
N GLY A 372 1.13 -0.04 -21.47
CA GLY A 372 -0.01 0.67 -22.01
C GLY A 372 -0.36 1.88 -21.17
N ALA A 373 -1.45 2.55 -21.50
CA ALA A 373 -1.97 3.67 -20.72
C ALA A 373 -3.47 3.54 -20.51
N GLY A 374 -3.94 4.00 -19.35
CA GLY A 374 -5.36 3.98 -19.02
C GLY A 374 -6.17 4.97 -19.87
N GLY A 375 -7.34 4.55 -20.33
CA GLY A 375 -8.33 5.41 -20.92
C GLY A 375 -8.98 6.37 -19.90
N ASN A 376 -9.66 7.42 -20.39
CA ASN A 376 -10.30 8.46 -19.58
C ASN A 376 -9.34 9.10 -18.54
N ARG A 377 -8.09 9.30 -18.97
CA ARG A 377 -7.03 9.98 -18.24
C ARG A 377 -6.42 11.09 -19.10
N PRO A 378 -5.77 12.12 -18.52
CA PRO A 378 -5.12 13.17 -19.28
C PRO A 378 -4.15 12.61 -20.33
N LYS A 379 -4.30 13.03 -21.58
CA LYS A 379 -3.48 12.55 -22.71
C LYS A 379 -1.99 12.84 -22.54
N VAL A 380 -1.65 13.94 -21.87
CA VAL A 380 -0.24 14.33 -21.58
C VAL A 380 0.52 13.19 -20.91
N ARG A 381 -0.13 12.43 -20.04
CA ARG A 381 0.48 11.26 -19.37
C ARG A 381 0.95 10.19 -20.39
N ARG A 382 0.20 9.99 -21.47
CA ARG A 382 0.52 9.03 -22.53
C ARG A 382 1.76 9.46 -23.30
N PHE A 383 1.81 10.76 -23.65
CA PHE A 383 2.97 11.38 -24.33
C PHE A 383 4.23 11.23 -23.47
N GLU A 384 4.14 11.61 -22.21
CA GLU A 384 5.27 11.54 -21.27
C GLU A 384 5.76 10.10 -21.05
N MET A 385 4.86 9.12 -20.93
CA MET A 385 5.23 7.71 -20.80
C MET A 385 5.93 7.20 -22.06
N GLY A 386 5.46 7.57 -23.25
CA GLY A 386 6.12 7.25 -24.52
C GLY A 386 7.53 7.82 -24.59
N GLU A 387 7.69 9.10 -24.25
CA GLU A 387 8.99 9.80 -24.25
C GLU A 387 9.98 9.17 -23.25
N VAL A 388 9.53 8.87 -22.02
CA VAL A 388 10.36 8.21 -20.99
C VAL A 388 10.80 6.81 -21.44
N SER A 389 9.88 6.00 -21.98
CA SER A 389 10.23 4.66 -22.45
C SER A 389 11.19 4.70 -23.63
N GLY A 390 10.95 5.60 -24.62
CA GLY A 390 11.81 5.75 -25.78
C GLY A 390 13.23 6.21 -25.43
N ASN A 391 13.40 7.02 -24.38
CA ASN A 391 14.72 7.49 -23.93
C ASN A 391 15.47 6.44 -23.09
N LEU A 392 14.79 5.56 -22.36
CA LEU A 392 15.42 4.71 -21.35
C LEU A 392 15.44 3.22 -21.69
N ALA A 393 14.48 2.73 -22.48
CA ALA A 393 14.45 1.35 -22.92
C ALA A 393 15.15 1.16 -24.28
N ASP A 394 15.73 -0.01 -24.52
CA ASP A 394 16.26 -0.38 -25.85
C ASP A 394 15.14 -0.74 -26.81
N LEU A 395 14.00 -1.16 -26.27
CA LEU A 395 12.78 -1.47 -27.02
C LEU A 395 11.54 -1.23 -26.16
N SER A 396 10.61 -0.46 -26.70
CA SER A 396 9.28 -0.27 -26.13
C SER A 396 8.28 -1.19 -26.83
N VAL A 397 7.50 -1.97 -26.08
CA VAL A 397 6.36 -2.75 -26.59
C VAL A 397 5.08 -2.09 -26.12
N ILE A 398 4.41 -1.36 -27.00
CA ILE A 398 3.20 -0.60 -26.63
C ILE A 398 1.95 -1.45 -26.85
N THR A 399 1.07 -1.48 -25.86
CA THR A 399 -0.09 -2.38 -25.81
C THR A 399 -1.27 -1.78 -25.04
N ALA A 400 -2.40 -2.50 -24.97
CA ALA A 400 -3.52 -2.11 -24.11
C ALA A 400 -3.18 -2.18 -22.62
N ASP A 401 -3.82 -1.28 -21.89
CA ASP A 401 -4.05 -1.35 -20.44
C ASP A 401 -5.56 -1.32 -20.19
N ASN A 402 -6.06 -0.66 -19.17
CA ASN A 402 -7.48 -0.39 -18.93
C ASN A 402 -7.97 0.69 -19.91
N SER A 403 -8.46 0.32 -21.08
CA SER A 403 -8.91 1.28 -22.10
C SER A 403 -10.19 2.02 -21.74
N ARG A 404 -10.96 1.46 -20.78
CA ARG A 404 -12.25 2.00 -20.34
C ARG A 404 -13.19 2.28 -21.51
N TYR A 405 -13.49 3.55 -21.77
CA TYR A 405 -14.40 3.96 -22.85
C TYR A 405 -13.68 4.49 -24.09
N GLU A 406 -12.34 4.41 -24.14
CA GLU A 406 -11.56 4.86 -25.29
C GLU A 406 -11.10 3.69 -26.17
N ASN A 407 -10.92 3.96 -27.45
CA ASN A 407 -10.34 2.99 -28.38
C ASN A 407 -8.85 2.77 -28.05
N VAL A 408 -8.42 1.53 -27.98
CA VAL A 408 -7.01 1.17 -27.68
C VAL A 408 -6.06 1.78 -28.71
N LEU A 409 -6.39 1.78 -30.01
CA LEU A 409 -5.53 2.32 -31.08
C LEU A 409 -5.32 3.83 -30.93
N ASP A 410 -6.32 4.58 -30.45
CA ASP A 410 -6.17 6.01 -30.18
C ASP A 410 -5.22 6.26 -28.99
N ILE A 411 -5.31 5.42 -27.96
CA ILE A 411 -4.38 5.49 -26.82
C ILE A 411 -2.95 5.19 -27.27
N LEU A 412 -2.75 4.17 -28.10
CA LEU A 412 -1.45 3.84 -28.67
C LEU A 412 -0.91 4.93 -29.59
N ALA A 413 -1.79 5.58 -30.37
CA ALA A 413 -1.41 6.74 -31.18
C ALA A 413 -0.89 7.90 -30.30
N ASP A 414 -1.56 8.18 -29.18
CA ASP A 414 -1.08 9.18 -28.21
C ASP A 414 0.30 8.80 -27.62
N ILE A 415 0.55 7.53 -27.29
CA ILE A 415 1.87 7.07 -26.78
C ILE A 415 2.95 7.30 -27.86
N LYS A 416 2.65 7.01 -29.12
CA LYS A 416 3.59 7.21 -30.24
C LYS A 416 4.00 8.68 -30.43
N VAL A 417 3.15 9.65 -30.06
CA VAL A 417 3.54 11.07 -30.04
C VAL A 417 4.73 11.35 -29.11
N GLY A 418 4.76 10.66 -27.98
CA GLY A 418 5.90 10.75 -27.06
C GLY A 418 7.14 10.03 -27.58
N LEU A 419 6.97 8.81 -28.09
CA LEU A 419 8.06 8.02 -28.67
C LEU A 419 8.72 8.75 -29.86
N ALA A 420 7.94 9.44 -30.69
CA ALA A 420 8.44 10.19 -31.85
C ALA A 420 9.40 11.37 -31.48
N LYS A 421 9.46 11.76 -30.21
CA LYS A 421 10.43 12.75 -29.72
C LYS A 421 11.79 12.14 -29.36
N THR A 422 11.95 10.83 -29.54
CA THR A 422 13.13 10.07 -29.14
C THR A 422 13.62 9.21 -30.31
N ASP A 423 14.84 8.68 -30.20
CA ASP A 423 15.38 7.69 -31.16
C ASP A 423 15.03 6.25 -30.74
N GLY A 424 14.15 6.09 -29.74
CA GLY A 424 13.77 4.78 -29.18
C GLY A 424 13.00 3.90 -30.16
N LYS A 425 13.36 2.63 -30.21
CA LYS A 425 12.64 1.63 -31.01
C LYS A 425 11.38 1.18 -30.31
N TYR A 426 10.32 0.93 -31.07
CA TYR A 426 9.09 0.38 -30.52
C TYR A 426 8.42 -0.64 -31.44
N ILE A 427 7.56 -1.46 -30.82
CA ILE A 427 6.65 -2.39 -31.49
C ILE A 427 5.26 -2.13 -30.92
N GLU A 428 4.26 -2.12 -31.79
CA GLU A 428 2.85 -1.95 -31.43
C GLU A 428 2.13 -3.30 -31.52
N ILE A 429 1.62 -3.77 -30.38
CA ILE A 429 0.81 -4.99 -30.27
C ILE A 429 -0.40 -4.66 -29.39
N PRO A 430 -1.57 -4.34 -29.98
CA PRO A 430 -2.75 -3.87 -29.24
C PRO A 430 -3.26 -4.85 -28.19
N ASP A 431 -3.23 -6.14 -28.47
CA ASP A 431 -3.61 -7.17 -27.51
C ASP A 431 -2.49 -7.40 -26.47
N ARG A 432 -2.79 -7.17 -25.18
CA ARG A 432 -1.80 -7.28 -24.11
C ARG A 432 -1.29 -8.71 -23.91
N ARG A 433 -2.15 -9.72 -24.14
CA ARG A 433 -1.74 -11.13 -24.04
C ARG A 433 -0.72 -11.47 -25.12
N GLU A 434 -0.98 -11.04 -26.35
CA GLU A 434 -0.06 -11.24 -27.47
C GLU A 434 1.23 -10.42 -27.29
N ALA A 435 1.16 -9.23 -26.69
CA ALA A 435 2.35 -8.46 -26.34
C ALA A 435 3.23 -9.18 -25.32
N ILE A 436 2.64 -9.78 -24.28
CA ILE A 436 3.36 -10.61 -23.30
C ILE A 436 3.99 -11.83 -23.99
N ARG A 437 3.23 -12.53 -24.83
CA ARG A 437 3.73 -13.67 -25.63
C ARG A 437 4.92 -13.25 -26.46
N TRP A 438 4.80 -12.16 -27.21
CA TRP A 438 5.89 -11.64 -28.04
C TRP A 438 7.14 -11.35 -27.22
N CYS A 439 6.99 -10.71 -26.04
CA CYS A 439 8.12 -10.44 -25.15
C CYS A 439 8.85 -11.71 -24.70
N ILE A 440 8.11 -12.79 -24.39
CA ILE A 440 8.66 -14.06 -23.95
C ILE A 440 9.38 -14.78 -25.11
N GLU A 441 8.74 -14.86 -26.28
CA GLU A 441 9.26 -15.56 -27.47
C GLU A 441 10.50 -14.89 -28.10
N ASN A 442 10.62 -13.56 -27.95
CA ASN A 442 11.73 -12.77 -28.51
C ASN A 442 12.79 -12.37 -27.46
N ALA A 443 12.68 -12.87 -26.24
CA ALA A 443 13.68 -12.66 -25.20
C ALA A 443 15.02 -13.28 -25.58
N GLN A 444 16.11 -12.59 -25.23
CA GLN A 444 17.49 -13.06 -25.44
C GLN A 444 18.21 -13.19 -24.10
N PRO A 445 19.25 -14.04 -24.02
CA PRO A 445 20.07 -14.13 -22.81
C PRO A 445 20.61 -12.78 -22.36
N GLY A 446 20.41 -12.45 -21.08
CA GLY A 446 20.82 -11.19 -20.47
C GLY A 446 19.83 -10.03 -20.64
N ASP A 447 18.64 -10.25 -21.21
CA ASP A 447 17.58 -9.24 -21.26
C ASP A 447 16.93 -9.04 -19.89
N ILE A 448 16.51 -7.79 -19.62
CA ILE A 448 15.54 -7.47 -18.58
C ILE A 448 14.29 -6.92 -19.27
N ILE A 449 13.16 -7.57 -19.04
CA ILE A 449 11.83 -7.23 -19.56
C ILE A 449 10.97 -6.79 -18.42
N VAL A 450 10.39 -5.58 -18.48
CA VAL A 450 9.41 -5.10 -17.50
C VAL A 450 8.03 -4.95 -18.14
N LEU A 451 7.04 -5.63 -17.56
CA LEU A 451 5.61 -5.46 -17.86
C LEU A 451 5.09 -4.38 -16.92
N ALA A 452 4.96 -3.16 -17.45
CA ALA A 452 4.57 -1.99 -16.66
C ALA A 452 3.07 -1.66 -16.82
N GLY A 453 2.50 -1.10 -15.75
CA GLY A 453 1.14 -0.57 -15.70
C GLY A 453 0.22 -1.33 -14.75
N LYS A 454 0.01 -2.63 -14.96
CA LYS A 454 -0.98 -3.42 -14.21
C LYS A 454 -0.52 -3.82 -12.81
N GLY A 455 0.72 -4.21 -12.66
CA GLY A 455 1.26 -4.59 -11.36
C GLY A 455 0.42 -5.66 -10.63
N HIS A 456 -0.26 -5.26 -9.55
CA HIS A 456 -1.09 -6.16 -8.74
C HIS A 456 -2.51 -6.35 -9.27
N GLU A 457 -2.95 -5.57 -10.27
CA GLU A 457 -4.29 -5.68 -10.85
C GLU A 457 -4.48 -7.05 -11.52
N ASP A 458 -5.66 -7.62 -11.34
CA ASP A 458 -6.06 -8.93 -11.87
C ASP A 458 -7.20 -8.82 -12.89
N TYR A 459 -7.41 -7.63 -13.45
CA TYR A 459 -8.45 -7.34 -14.44
C TYR A 459 -7.98 -6.39 -15.53
N GLN A 460 -8.70 -6.38 -16.66
CA GLN A 460 -8.70 -5.33 -17.67
C GLN A 460 -10.08 -4.67 -17.69
N GLU A 461 -10.13 -3.33 -17.67
CA GLU A 461 -11.37 -2.57 -17.75
C GLU A 461 -11.60 -2.09 -19.18
N ILE A 462 -12.66 -2.61 -19.81
CA ILE A 462 -13.07 -2.30 -21.18
C ILE A 462 -14.57 -1.95 -21.17
N GLU A 463 -14.93 -0.79 -21.71
CA GLU A 463 -16.32 -0.29 -21.75
C GLU A 463 -17.01 -0.29 -20.37
N GLY A 464 -16.24 0.06 -19.32
CA GLY A 464 -16.70 0.09 -17.93
C GLY A 464 -16.91 -1.27 -17.28
N LYS A 465 -16.56 -2.37 -17.97
CA LYS A 465 -16.61 -3.73 -17.42
C LYS A 465 -15.22 -4.24 -17.11
N LYS A 466 -15.07 -4.93 -15.97
CA LYS A 466 -13.82 -5.58 -15.58
C LYS A 466 -13.83 -7.03 -16.07
N TYR A 467 -12.84 -7.37 -16.86
CA TYR A 467 -12.58 -8.73 -17.33
C TYR A 467 -11.37 -9.30 -16.60
N PRO A 468 -11.41 -10.56 -16.15
CA PRO A 468 -10.27 -11.19 -15.49
C PRO A 468 -9.00 -11.15 -16.35
N PHE A 469 -7.91 -10.59 -15.83
CA PHE A 469 -6.63 -10.50 -16.51
C PHE A 469 -5.50 -10.33 -15.48
N ASP A 470 -4.99 -11.43 -14.94
CA ASP A 470 -3.78 -11.44 -14.13
C ASP A 470 -2.59 -11.84 -15.00
N GLU A 471 -1.60 -10.94 -15.12
CA GLU A 471 -0.41 -11.18 -15.96
C GLU A 471 0.35 -12.46 -15.57
N ARG A 472 0.32 -12.85 -14.29
CA ARG A 472 0.96 -14.09 -13.80
C ARG A 472 0.28 -15.34 -14.36
N VAL A 473 -1.05 -15.31 -14.43
CA VAL A 473 -1.84 -16.38 -15.03
C VAL A 473 -1.59 -16.43 -16.53
N VAL A 474 -1.65 -15.28 -17.19
CA VAL A 474 -1.39 -15.15 -18.64
C VAL A 474 0.00 -15.68 -19.01
N ILE A 475 1.05 -15.30 -18.27
CA ILE A 475 2.42 -15.78 -18.50
C ILE A 475 2.49 -17.30 -18.34
N ARG A 476 1.87 -17.86 -17.31
CA ARG A 476 1.85 -19.32 -17.09
C ARG A 476 1.18 -20.05 -18.24
N GLU A 477 0.02 -19.60 -18.69
CA GLU A 477 -0.70 -20.16 -19.83
C GLU A 477 0.12 -20.10 -21.11
N ILE A 478 0.83 -18.98 -21.36
CA ILE A 478 1.74 -18.85 -22.50
C ILE A 478 2.85 -19.88 -22.41
N LEU A 479 3.54 -19.98 -21.28
CA LEU A 479 4.61 -20.95 -21.08
C LEU A 479 4.15 -22.40 -21.23
N ASP A 480 2.95 -22.72 -20.75
CA ASP A 480 2.38 -24.07 -20.92
C ASP A 480 2.01 -24.38 -22.38
N SER A 481 1.63 -23.36 -23.15
CA SER A 481 1.37 -23.52 -24.60
C SER A 481 2.63 -23.66 -25.47
N MET A 482 3.80 -23.33 -24.93
CA MET A 482 5.10 -23.42 -25.62
C MET A 482 5.82 -24.78 -25.37
N LYS A 483 5.31 -25.60 -24.47
CA LYS A 483 5.80 -26.97 -24.20
C LYS A 483 5.28 -27.96 -25.26
#